data_50e5cd22d17760348166f0cc2d4c9431
#
_entry.id   50e5cd22d17760348166f0cc2d4c9431
#
_cell.length_a   1.000
_cell.length_b   1.000
_cell.length_c   1.000
_cell.angle_alpha   90.00
_cell.angle_beta   90.00
_cell.angle_gamma   90.00
#
_symmetry.space_group_name_H-M   'P 1'
#
loop_
_entity.id
_entity.type
_entity.pdbx_description
1 polymer ?
#
loop_
_entity_poly.entity_id
_entity_poly.type
_entity_poly.pdbx_seq_one_letter_code
_entity_poly.pdbx_strand_id
1 'polypeptide(L)'
;MTQIKTSTGEERHFKILDTAGEDDYQTMIDEWIKVADGFLLLFAINDKESFEALKAKIIRIKKNNKDKIPIVLVGNKCDLESKREVDKQVALDYAKSIGAKYYETSALTDENKNCKVVFQQCAHLIVSKFNSEVKGKSCPCSIY
;
A
#
# COMPACT_ATOMS: atom_id res chain seq x y z
N MET A 1 -15.07 9.30 1.74
CA MET A 1 -13.81 10.08 1.73
C MET A 1 -13.29 10.15 3.14
N THR A 2 -12.02 9.91 3.34
CA THR A 2 -11.36 9.95 4.65
C THR A 2 -10.32 11.06 4.64
N GLN A 3 -10.28 11.85 5.72
CA GLN A 3 -9.25 12.86 5.91
C GLN A 3 -8.02 12.21 6.54
N ILE A 4 -6.88 12.31 5.88
CA ILE A 4 -5.61 11.77 6.37
C ILE A 4 -4.62 12.91 6.51
N LYS A 5 -3.98 12.97 7.68
CA LYS A 5 -2.87 13.88 7.94
C LYS A 5 -1.58 13.17 7.51
N THR A 6 -0.88 13.74 6.54
CA THR A 6 0.40 13.20 6.06
C THR A 6 1.48 13.26 7.15
N SER A 7 2.58 12.56 6.95
CA SER A 7 3.72 12.60 7.88
C SER A 7 4.36 13.99 8.00
N THR A 8 4.10 14.89 7.07
CA THR A 8 4.52 16.31 7.11
C THR A 8 3.48 17.24 7.75
N GLY A 9 2.35 16.68 8.23
CA GLY A 9 1.30 17.45 8.88
C GLY A 9 0.26 18.05 7.93
N GLU A 10 0.37 17.83 6.63
CA GLU A 10 -0.57 18.30 5.62
C GLU A 10 -1.84 17.45 5.64
N GLU A 11 -3.01 18.07 5.74
CA GLU A 11 -4.30 17.37 5.73
C GLU A 11 -4.88 17.34 4.33
N ARG A 12 -5.24 16.14 3.86
CA ARG A 12 -5.83 15.91 2.55
C ARG A 12 -6.97 14.91 2.63
N HIS A 13 -7.92 15.04 1.72
CA HIS A 13 -9.02 14.08 1.57
C HIS A 13 -8.61 12.97 0.60
N PHE A 14 -8.73 11.73 1.07
CA PHE A 14 -8.45 10.55 0.27
C PHE A 14 -9.72 9.71 0.10
N LYS A 15 -9.89 9.14 -1.08
CA LYS A 15 -10.83 8.05 -1.32
C LYS A 15 -10.07 6.75 -1.15
N ILE A 16 -10.39 5.99 -0.11
CA ILE A 16 -9.84 4.65 0.10
C ILE A 16 -10.82 3.65 -0.50
N LEU A 17 -10.31 2.75 -1.35
CA LEU A 17 -11.04 1.61 -1.84
C LEU A 17 -10.43 0.36 -1.20
N ASP A 18 -11.20 -0.30 -0.35
CA ASP A 18 -10.88 -1.59 0.20
C ASP A 18 -11.33 -2.66 -0.79
N THR A 19 -10.38 -3.38 -1.38
CA THR A 19 -10.66 -4.43 -2.36
C THR A 19 -10.62 -5.78 -1.66
N ALA A 20 -11.72 -6.53 -1.74
CA ALA A 20 -11.73 -7.92 -1.29
C ALA A 20 -10.66 -8.74 -2.03
N GLY A 21 -10.01 -9.67 -1.31
CA GLY A 21 -8.92 -10.49 -1.85
C GLY A 21 -9.34 -11.55 -2.87
N GLU A 22 -10.64 -11.67 -3.18
CA GLU A 22 -11.19 -12.72 -4.02
C GLU A 22 -11.05 -12.41 -5.52
N ASP A 23 -10.74 -13.45 -6.29
CA ASP A 23 -10.44 -13.37 -7.74
C ASP A 23 -11.65 -13.04 -8.62
N ASP A 24 -12.86 -12.98 -8.07
CA ASP A 24 -14.11 -12.80 -8.83
C ASP A 24 -14.28 -11.39 -9.48
N TYR A 25 -13.39 -10.44 -9.13
CA TYR A 25 -13.47 -9.06 -9.63
C TYR A 25 -12.29 -8.65 -10.52
N GLN A 26 -11.73 -9.58 -11.28
CA GLN A 26 -10.53 -9.36 -12.10
C GLN A 26 -10.62 -8.15 -13.05
N THR A 27 -11.77 -7.95 -13.68
CA THR A 27 -12.01 -6.81 -14.58
C THR A 27 -12.08 -5.47 -13.85
N MET A 28 -12.72 -5.46 -12.68
CA MET A 28 -12.82 -4.25 -11.85
C MET A 28 -11.47 -3.83 -11.25
N ILE A 29 -10.60 -4.81 -10.93
CA ILE A 29 -9.25 -4.54 -10.42
C ILE A 29 -8.43 -3.75 -11.46
N ASP A 30 -8.53 -4.07 -12.74
CA ASP A 30 -7.80 -3.35 -13.78
C ASP A 30 -8.28 -1.91 -13.95
N GLU A 31 -9.58 -1.66 -13.78
CA GLU A 31 -10.12 -0.30 -13.79
C GLU A 31 -9.62 0.49 -12.58
N TRP A 32 -9.61 -0.10 -11.39
CA TRP A 32 -9.10 0.54 -10.20
C TRP A 32 -7.60 0.84 -10.28
N ILE A 33 -6.82 -0.10 -10.84
CA ILE A 33 -5.38 0.11 -11.07
C ILE A 33 -5.14 1.34 -11.95
N LYS A 34 -5.97 1.58 -12.96
CA LYS A 34 -5.82 2.73 -13.88
C LYS A 34 -6.05 4.07 -13.22
N VAL A 35 -6.93 4.14 -12.21
CA VAL A 35 -7.36 5.39 -11.56
C VAL A 35 -6.71 5.63 -10.19
N ALA A 36 -5.96 4.65 -9.68
CA ALA A 36 -5.29 4.77 -8.38
C ALA A 36 -4.11 5.74 -8.44
N ASP A 37 -3.97 6.52 -7.38
CA ASP A 37 -2.82 7.42 -7.16
C ASP A 37 -1.73 6.75 -6.30
N GLY A 38 -2.05 5.66 -5.61
CA GLY A 38 -1.11 4.87 -4.82
C GLY A 38 -1.73 3.57 -4.32
N PHE A 39 -0.89 2.64 -3.89
CA PHE A 39 -1.28 1.33 -3.42
C PHE A 39 -0.72 1.03 -2.03
N LEU A 40 -1.60 0.50 -1.19
CA LEU A 40 -1.27 -0.11 0.08
C LEU A 40 -1.49 -1.62 -0.08
N LEU A 41 -0.40 -2.40 -0.14
CA LEU A 41 -0.44 -3.82 -0.46
C LEU A 41 -0.05 -4.64 0.76
N LEU A 42 -0.99 -5.47 1.23
CA LEU A 42 -0.86 -6.22 2.47
C LEU A 42 -0.69 -7.72 2.21
N PHE A 43 0.21 -8.34 2.96
CA PHE A 43 0.30 -9.78 3.13
C PHE A 43 0.41 -10.13 4.62
N ALA A 44 0.14 -11.37 5.01
CA ALA A 44 0.33 -11.81 6.39
C ALA A 44 1.73 -12.42 6.56
N ILE A 45 2.47 -12.02 7.60
CA ILE A 45 3.83 -12.53 7.82
C ILE A 45 3.89 -14.04 8.09
N ASN A 46 2.78 -14.62 8.56
CA ASN A 46 2.59 -16.04 8.85
C ASN A 46 1.90 -16.80 7.70
N ASP A 47 1.96 -16.27 6.48
CA ASP A 47 1.32 -16.87 5.31
C ASP A 47 2.14 -16.51 4.05
N LYS A 48 2.98 -17.47 3.66
CA LYS A 48 3.86 -17.34 2.50
C LYS A 48 3.08 -17.25 1.19
N GLU A 49 1.93 -17.91 1.10
CA GLU A 49 1.08 -17.88 -0.10
C GLU A 49 0.52 -16.47 -0.33
N SER A 50 0.11 -15.78 0.73
CA SER A 50 -0.35 -14.40 0.65
C SER A 50 0.74 -13.44 0.11
N PHE A 51 2.01 -13.70 0.45
CA PHE A 51 3.14 -12.93 -0.07
C PHE A 51 3.41 -13.21 -1.55
N GLU A 52 3.33 -14.48 -1.99
CA GLU A 52 3.49 -14.84 -3.39
C GLU A 52 2.33 -14.30 -4.26
N ALA A 53 1.09 -14.40 -3.78
CA ALA A 53 -0.07 -13.83 -4.46
C ALA A 53 0.05 -12.31 -4.63
N LEU A 54 0.58 -11.62 -3.62
CA LEU A 54 0.84 -10.19 -3.67
C LEU A 54 1.87 -9.81 -4.73
N LYS A 55 2.93 -10.62 -4.93
CA LYS A 55 3.92 -10.40 -6.00
C LYS A 55 3.27 -10.41 -7.39
N ALA A 56 2.34 -11.34 -7.63
CA ALA A 56 1.59 -11.39 -8.89
C ALA A 56 0.74 -10.12 -9.09
N LYS A 57 0.08 -9.62 -8.03
CA LYS A 57 -0.67 -8.36 -8.07
C LYS A 57 0.24 -7.16 -8.39
N ILE A 58 1.43 -7.10 -7.82
CA ILE A 58 2.41 -6.03 -8.08
C ILE A 58 2.85 -6.03 -9.54
N ILE A 59 3.12 -7.21 -10.11
CA ILE A 59 3.46 -7.32 -11.54
C ILE A 59 2.33 -6.75 -12.41
N ARG A 60 1.08 -7.08 -12.07
CA ARG A 60 -0.11 -6.57 -12.77
C ARG A 60 -0.24 -5.05 -12.65
N ILE A 61 -0.06 -4.50 -11.45
CA ILE A 61 -0.08 -3.05 -11.21
C ILE A 61 0.99 -2.36 -12.08
N LYS A 62 2.22 -2.84 -12.06
CA LYS A 62 3.32 -2.26 -12.84
C LYS A 62 3.10 -2.35 -14.36
N LYS A 63 2.47 -3.43 -14.83
CA LYS A 63 2.14 -3.59 -16.24
C LYS A 63 1.08 -2.60 -16.73
N ASN A 64 0.10 -2.31 -15.90
CA ASN A 64 -1.02 -1.41 -16.25
C ASN A 64 -0.70 0.07 -16.02
N ASN A 65 0.25 0.37 -15.16
CA ASN A 65 0.61 1.73 -14.79
C ASN A 65 2.05 2.02 -15.25
N LYS A 66 2.17 2.79 -16.31
CA LYS A 66 3.47 3.16 -16.91
C LYS A 66 4.28 4.11 -16.01
N ASP A 67 3.63 4.79 -15.08
CA ASP A 67 4.26 5.75 -14.18
C ASP A 67 4.68 5.10 -12.86
N LYS A 68 5.63 5.73 -12.16
CA LYS A 68 6.08 5.29 -10.83
C LYS A 68 5.02 5.59 -9.78
N ILE A 69 3.99 4.74 -9.69
CA ILE A 69 2.98 4.87 -8.64
C ILE A 69 3.59 4.53 -7.27
N PRO A 70 3.29 5.33 -6.24
CA PRO A 70 3.67 5.02 -4.88
C PRO A 70 3.06 3.69 -4.41
N ILE A 71 3.91 2.80 -3.93
CA ILE A 71 3.52 1.53 -3.33
C ILE A 71 4.08 1.47 -1.91
N VAL A 72 3.23 1.11 -0.96
CA VAL A 72 3.62 0.73 0.39
C VAL A 72 3.30 -0.76 0.57
N LEU A 73 4.34 -1.54 0.86
CA LEU A 73 4.23 -2.97 1.16
C LEU A 73 4.10 -3.17 2.66
N VAL A 74 3.14 -3.97 3.09
CA VAL A 74 2.83 -4.16 4.52
C VAL A 74 2.80 -5.64 4.88
N GLY A 75 3.69 -6.05 5.79
CA GLY A 75 3.60 -7.34 6.49
C GLY A 75 2.67 -7.20 7.68
N ASN A 76 1.43 -7.67 7.54
CA ASN A 76 0.45 -7.64 8.61
C ASN A 76 0.58 -8.85 9.54
N LYS A 77 -0.11 -8.80 10.68
CA LYS A 77 -0.08 -9.82 11.75
C LYS A 77 1.31 -9.99 12.39
N CYS A 78 2.07 -8.89 12.53
CA CYS A 78 3.41 -8.94 13.14
C CYS A 78 3.40 -9.38 14.63
N ASP A 79 2.22 -9.47 15.25
CA ASP A 79 1.99 -10.11 16.55
C ASP A 79 2.22 -11.64 16.53
N LEU A 80 2.11 -12.28 15.36
CA LEU A 80 2.34 -13.70 15.17
C LEU A 80 3.79 -14.04 14.80
N GLU A 81 4.76 -13.35 15.39
CA GLU A 81 6.20 -13.53 15.10
C GLU A 81 6.67 -14.99 15.24
N SER A 82 6.14 -15.71 16.22
CA SER A 82 6.48 -17.13 16.44
C SER A 82 6.00 -18.09 15.33
N LYS A 83 5.09 -17.59 14.48
CA LYS A 83 4.54 -18.35 13.34
C LYS A 83 4.96 -17.73 12.00
N ARG A 84 5.99 -16.89 11.98
CA ARG A 84 6.47 -16.21 10.78
C ARG A 84 6.91 -17.23 9.72
N GLU A 85 6.40 -17.08 8.52
CA GLU A 85 6.77 -17.85 7.33
C GLU A 85 7.51 -16.97 6.30
N VAL A 86 7.28 -15.66 6.33
CA VAL A 86 7.95 -14.70 5.46
C VAL A 86 9.02 -13.97 6.24
N ASP A 87 10.29 -14.23 5.92
CA ASP A 87 11.41 -13.54 6.54
C ASP A 87 11.35 -12.04 6.26
N LYS A 88 11.59 -11.25 7.30
CA LYS A 88 11.53 -9.78 7.24
C LYS A 88 12.51 -9.20 6.24
N GLN A 89 13.73 -9.77 6.16
CA GLN A 89 14.74 -9.29 5.24
C GLN A 89 14.34 -9.58 3.79
N VAL A 90 13.73 -10.75 3.53
CA VAL A 90 13.20 -11.11 2.21
C VAL A 90 12.13 -10.12 1.75
N ALA A 91 11.18 -9.78 2.64
CA ALA A 91 10.14 -8.81 2.32
C ALA A 91 10.73 -7.40 2.10
N LEU A 92 11.70 -6.99 2.90
CA LEU A 92 12.38 -5.70 2.78
C LEU A 92 13.15 -5.58 1.46
N ASP A 93 13.90 -6.63 1.09
CA ASP A 93 14.68 -6.64 -0.15
C ASP A 93 13.77 -6.67 -1.38
N TYR A 94 12.66 -7.39 -1.30
CA TYR A 94 11.65 -7.36 -2.34
C TYR A 94 11.03 -5.96 -2.48
N ALA A 95 10.65 -5.31 -1.37
CA ALA A 95 10.13 -3.94 -1.40
C ALA A 95 11.12 -2.96 -2.06
N LYS A 96 12.42 -3.05 -1.70
CA LYS A 96 13.48 -2.25 -2.35
C LYS A 96 13.57 -2.50 -3.84
N SER A 97 13.50 -3.76 -4.28
CA SER A 97 13.61 -4.14 -5.69
C SER A 97 12.48 -3.55 -6.55
N ILE A 98 11.32 -3.33 -5.96
CA ILE A 98 10.16 -2.74 -6.63
C ILE A 98 10.01 -1.23 -6.42
N GLY A 99 10.89 -0.61 -5.63
CA GLY A 99 10.83 0.81 -5.28
C GLY A 99 9.74 1.16 -4.28
N ALA A 100 9.27 0.18 -3.48
CA ALA A 100 8.26 0.37 -2.45
C ALA A 100 8.90 0.59 -1.07
N LYS A 101 8.14 1.21 -0.16
CA LYS A 101 8.46 1.21 1.27
C LYS A 101 7.83 0.00 1.94
N TYR A 102 8.50 -0.56 2.94
CA TYR A 102 8.05 -1.71 3.72
C TYR A 102 7.79 -1.34 5.17
N TYR A 103 6.67 -1.83 5.70
CA TYR A 103 6.29 -1.70 7.10
C TYR A 103 5.68 -3.00 7.61
N GLU A 104 5.73 -3.20 8.93
CA GLU A 104 5.01 -4.27 9.60
C GLU A 104 3.92 -3.70 10.52
N THR A 105 2.75 -4.34 10.51
CA THR A 105 1.58 -3.92 11.25
C THR A 105 0.92 -5.09 11.98
N SER A 106 0.15 -4.78 13.01
CA SER A 106 -0.83 -5.68 13.59
C SER A 106 -2.13 -4.92 13.82
N ALA A 107 -3.24 -5.49 13.35
CA ALA A 107 -4.58 -4.97 13.60
C ALA A 107 -5.23 -5.59 14.86
N LEU A 108 -4.57 -6.59 15.47
CA LEU A 108 -5.12 -7.35 16.61
C LEU A 108 -4.92 -6.64 17.95
N THR A 109 -3.88 -5.80 18.07
CA THR A 109 -3.57 -5.12 19.33
C THR A 109 -4.35 -3.81 19.43
N ASP A 110 -4.82 -3.46 20.63
CA ASP A 110 -5.55 -2.21 20.91
C ASP A 110 -4.76 -0.96 20.47
N GLU A 111 -3.45 -1.06 20.40
CA GLU A 111 -2.57 -0.01 19.90
C GLU A 111 -2.46 0.05 18.38
N ASN A 112 -3.08 -0.87 17.65
CA ASN A 112 -3.05 -0.97 16.15
C ASN A 112 -1.66 -0.64 15.60
N LYS A 113 -0.64 -1.41 16.06
CA LYS A 113 0.77 -1.12 15.77
C LYS A 113 0.97 -0.75 14.32
N ASN A 114 1.38 0.49 14.12
CA ASN A 114 1.73 1.06 12.82
C ASN A 114 0.60 1.15 11.77
N CYS A 115 -0.62 0.68 12.01
CA CYS A 115 -1.70 0.75 11.02
C CYS A 115 -1.95 2.20 10.54
N LYS A 116 -2.08 3.13 11.47
CA LYS A 116 -2.25 4.55 11.14
C LYS A 116 -1.05 5.12 10.39
N VAL A 117 0.16 4.69 10.76
CA VAL A 117 1.42 5.16 10.17
C VAL A 117 1.50 4.75 8.70
N VAL A 118 1.11 3.52 8.32
CA VAL A 118 1.20 3.08 6.92
C VAL A 118 0.27 3.85 6.00
N PHE A 119 -0.94 4.20 6.46
CA PHE A 119 -1.85 5.08 5.72
C PHE A 119 -1.26 6.48 5.55
N GLN A 120 -0.69 7.06 6.61
CA GLN A 120 -0.05 8.37 6.56
C GLN A 120 1.15 8.38 5.62
N GLN A 121 1.95 7.31 5.61
CA GLN A 121 3.10 7.19 4.72
C GLN A 121 2.67 7.03 3.25
N CYS A 122 1.64 6.23 2.98
CA CYS A 122 1.09 6.10 1.64
C CYS A 122 0.56 7.46 1.13
N ALA A 123 -0.23 8.14 1.94
CA ALA A 123 -0.75 9.47 1.64
C ALA A 123 0.39 10.48 1.38
N HIS A 124 1.44 10.47 2.21
CA HIS A 124 2.61 11.33 2.02
C HIS A 124 3.32 11.10 0.68
N LEU A 125 3.51 9.83 0.31
CA LEU A 125 4.15 9.47 -0.96
C LEU A 125 3.32 9.94 -2.16
N ILE A 126 1.99 9.80 -2.10
CA ILE A 126 1.08 10.28 -3.13
C ILE A 126 1.19 11.80 -3.27
N VAL A 127 1.05 12.54 -2.17
CA VAL A 127 1.13 14.01 -2.17
C VAL A 127 2.49 14.50 -2.65
N SER A 128 3.59 13.86 -2.23
CA SER A 128 4.94 14.21 -2.66
C SER A 128 5.13 14.02 -4.17
N LYS A 129 4.56 12.95 -4.74
CA LYS A 129 4.57 12.71 -6.19
C LYS A 129 3.81 13.84 -6.91
N PHE A 130 2.58 14.15 -6.47
CA PHE A 130 1.80 15.24 -7.08
C PHE A 130 2.50 16.58 -7.00
N ASN A 131 3.09 16.92 -5.86
CA ASN A 131 3.81 18.19 -5.70
C ASN A 131 5.06 18.28 -6.60
N SER A 132 5.66 17.14 -6.97
CA SER A 132 6.78 17.10 -7.92
C SER A 132 6.34 17.25 -9.38
N GLU A 133 5.13 16.78 -9.72
CA GLU A 133 4.58 16.80 -11.08
C GLU A 133 3.78 18.08 -11.38
N VAL A 134 3.18 18.68 -10.35
CA VAL A 134 2.26 19.83 -10.50
C VAL A 134 2.60 20.93 -9.51
N LYS A 135 3.46 21.85 -9.89
CA LYS A 135 3.55 23.13 -9.19
C LYS A 135 2.22 23.89 -9.37
N GLY A 136 1.26 23.73 -8.45
CA GLY A 136 0.15 24.67 -8.31
C GLY A 136 -1.29 24.19 -8.57
N LYS A 137 -1.64 22.89 -8.54
CA LYS A 137 -3.05 22.46 -8.62
C LYS A 137 -3.43 21.57 -7.43
N SER A 138 -4.54 21.90 -6.76
CA SER A 138 -5.17 21.02 -5.77
C SER A 138 -5.82 19.84 -6.51
N CYS A 139 -5.41 18.62 -6.19
CA CYS A 139 -5.98 17.42 -6.80
C CYS A 139 -6.66 16.53 -5.75
N PRO A 140 -7.82 15.93 -6.04
CA PRO A 140 -8.36 14.86 -5.22
C PRO A 140 -7.50 13.61 -5.42
N CYS A 141 -6.95 13.07 -4.32
CA CYS A 141 -6.09 11.88 -4.35
C CYS A 141 -6.85 10.61 -3.97
N SER A 142 -6.52 9.48 -4.59
CA SER A 142 -7.12 8.17 -4.32
C SER A 142 -6.07 7.15 -3.87
N ILE A 143 -6.39 6.38 -2.81
CA ILE A 143 -5.60 5.24 -2.32
C ILE A 143 -6.39 3.96 -2.57
N TYR A 144 -5.75 2.96 -3.14
CA TYR A 144 -6.32 1.65 -3.44
C TYR A 144 -5.45 0.53 -2.87
#